data_ce96f9d76d5c9a9eca0069fa0dc60724
#
_entry.id   ce96f9d76d5c9a9eca0069fa0dc60724
#
_cell.length_a   1.000
_cell.length_b   1.000
_cell.length_c   1.000
_cell.angle_alpha   90.00
_cell.angle_beta   90.00
_cell.angle_gamma   90.00
#
_symmetry.space_group_name_H-M   'P 1'
#
loop_
_entity.id
_entity.type
_entity.pdbx_description
1 polymer ?
#
loop_
_entity_poly.entity_id
_entity_poly.type
_entity_poly.pdbx_seq_one_letter_code
_entity_poly.pdbx_strand_id
1 'polypeptide(L)'
;MVAPNFKRRLSGVTSTIVQLIPLQRAKGLNIATMGPGLPDTLPHLGWSAIWSFWSKPRTKPFRIWHARRNIEMLAGIFMRDVLRMKLRLIFTSAAQRDHKPFTKWLIRRMNAVIATSGRSGSFLEVPHQVIMHGVDLQRFHPPVGDEDTFTASGLPGKYAVGCFGRVRSSKGTDLFVDAMIALLPKYPDWTAIVTGRTTAEHQSFEDALKAKIAAAGLQDRILILGEVPDIRVWYRRLMLYVAPSRNEGFGLTPLEAMASQTAVVASDAGAYAEMIVDGTGTSVAAGDGDALRKAIEPYLADPALAKRDGENALRHVRATFPLEKEAAAISGVYERVFAGK
;
A
#
# COMPACT_ATOMS: atom_id res chain seq x y z
N MET A 1 6.70 21.95 -8.93
CA MET A 1 5.76 21.36 -7.94
C MET A 1 6.55 20.90 -6.74
N VAL A 2 5.93 20.86 -5.55
CA VAL A 2 6.59 20.44 -4.30
C VAL A 2 5.76 19.34 -3.63
N ALA A 3 6.42 18.24 -3.29
CA ALA A 3 5.85 17.14 -2.51
C ALA A 3 6.46 17.16 -1.09
N PRO A 4 5.80 17.78 -0.12
CA PRO A 4 6.29 17.84 1.25
C PRO A 4 6.23 16.48 1.93
N ASN A 5 7.16 16.23 2.85
CA ASN A 5 7.14 15.12 3.79
C ASN A 5 7.72 15.57 5.13
N PHE A 6 6.87 15.75 6.13
CA PHE A 6 7.29 16.28 7.43
C PHE A 6 7.46 15.19 8.51
N LYS A 7 7.46 13.93 8.11
CA LYS A 7 7.75 12.81 9.02
C LYS A 7 9.06 12.13 8.63
N ARG A 8 9.93 11.88 9.62
CA ARG A 8 11.18 11.14 9.43
C ARG A 8 10.97 9.65 9.17
N ARG A 9 9.89 9.07 9.73
CA ARG A 9 9.60 7.64 9.61
C ARG A 9 8.97 7.32 8.26
N LEU A 10 9.52 6.32 7.57
CA LEU A 10 8.92 5.73 6.37
C LEU A 10 7.52 5.17 6.69
N SER A 11 6.59 5.40 5.78
CA SER A 11 5.20 4.96 5.87
C SER A 11 4.66 4.72 4.46
N GLY A 12 3.49 4.12 4.29
CA GLY A 12 2.85 3.96 2.98
C GLY A 12 2.79 5.28 2.18
N VAL A 13 2.48 6.39 2.86
CA VAL A 13 2.50 7.74 2.24
C VAL A 13 3.88 8.14 1.72
N THR A 14 4.93 7.79 2.45
CA THR A 14 6.31 8.10 2.04
C THR A 14 6.72 7.20 0.86
N SER A 15 6.33 5.93 0.90
CA SER A 15 6.59 4.98 -0.18
C SER A 15 6.01 5.45 -1.51
N THR A 16 4.78 5.97 -1.52
CA THR A 16 4.18 6.51 -2.76
C THR A 16 4.92 7.73 -3.31
N ILE A 17 5.45 8.62 -2.45
CA ILE A 17 6.29 9.74 -2.89
C ILE A 17 7.55 9.22 -3.57
N VAL A 18 8.22 8.24 -2.95
CA VAL A 18 9.47 7.64 -3.46
C VAL A 18 9.28 6.99 -4.83
N GLN A 19 8.17 6.32 -5.04
CA GLN A 19 7.88 5.63 -6.29
C GLN A 19 7.38 6.57 -7.40
N LEU A 20 6.53 7.54 -7.08
CA LEU A 20 5.88 8.38 -8.09
C LEU A 20 6.79 9.49 -8.64
N ILE A 21 7.63 10.12 -7.80
CA ILE A 21 8.42 11.28 -8.24
C ILE A 21 9.37 10.97 -9.39
N PRO A 22 10.13 9.85 -9.41
CA PRO A 22 10.98 9.51 -10.55
C PRO A 22 10.18 9.39 -11.86
N LEU A 23 9.04 8.71 -11.83
CA LEU A 23 8.17 8.54 -13.00
C LEU A 23 7.58 9.86 -13.50
N GLN A 24 7.13 10.71 -12.58
CA GLN A 24 6.60 12.02 -12.93
C GLN A 24 7.69 12.91 -13.56
N ARG A 25 8.91 12.84 -13.05
CA ARG A 25 10.05 13.59 -13.63
C ARG A 25 10.46 13.06 -14.99
N ALA A 26 10.48 11.74 -15.18
CA ALA A 26 10.73 11.13 -16.48
C ALA A 26 9.73 11.60 -17.55
N LYS A 27 8.50 11.93 -17.13
CA LYS A 27 7.45 12.54 -17.98
C LYS A 27 7.56 14.08 -18.10
N GLY A 28 8.68 14.68 -17.70
CA GLY A 28 8.97 16.11 -17.84
C GLY A 28 8.39 17.01 -16.73
N LEU A 29 7.80 16.46 -15.67
CA LEU A 29 7.31 17.27 -14.57
C LEU A 29 8.46 17.77 -13.69
N ASN A 30 8.53 19.08 -13.48
CA ASN A 30 9.47 19.67 -12.53
C ASN A 30 8.87 19.59 -11.10
N ILE A 31 9.09 18.44 -10.45
CA ILE A 31 8.64 18.15 -9.09
C ILE A 31 9.84 17.80 -8.20
N ALA A 32 9.85 18.31 -6.98
CA ALA A 32 10.86 18.02 -5.98
C ALA A 32 10.21 17.77 -4.61
N THR A 33 10.91 17.07 -3.75
CA THR A 33 10.53 16.84 -2.35
C THR A 33 10.98 17.97 -1.46
N MET A 34 10.39 18.09 -0.28
CA MET A 34 10.81 18.98 0.80
C MET A 34 10.56 18.33 2.16
N GLY A 35 11.54 18.35 3.04
CA GLY A 35 11.44 17.81 4.39
C GLY A 35 12.22 16.49 4.60
N PRO A 36 12.25 15.97 5.83
CA PRO A 36 13.11 14.85 6.22
C PRO A 36 12.59 13.49 5.80
N GLY A 37 13.47 12.47 5.88
CA GLY A 37 13.09 11.04 5.81
C GLY A 37 12.75 10.52 4.43
N LEU A 38 13.21 11.20 3.38
CA LEU A 38 13.15 10.74 2.00
C LEU A 38 14.56 10.38 1.51
N PRO A 39 14.72 9.43 0.59
CA PRO A 39 16.02 9.08 0.02
C PRO A 39 16.68 10.26 -0.69
N ASP A 40 18.01 10.36 -0.59
CA ASP A 40 18.82 11.39 -1.26
C ASP A 40 18.81 11.27 -2.79
N THR A 41 18.38 10.12 -3.31
CA THR A 41 18.19 9.91 -4.75
C THR A 41 17.04 10.73 -5.34
N LEU A 42 16.13 11.25 -4.49
CA LEU A 42 15.05 12.12 -4.92
C LEU A 42 15.49 13.58 -4.97
N PRO A 43 15.01 14.35 -5.97
CA PRO A 43 15.26 15.79 -6.01
C PRO A 43 14.69 16.46 -4.76
N HIS A 44 15.55 17.13 -4.00
CA HIS A 44 15.20 17.71 -2.72
C HIS A 44 15.38 19.23 -2.73
N LEU A 45 14.41 19.94 -2.15
CA LEU A 45 14.48 21.37 -1.88
C LEU A 45 14.83 21.60 -0.40
N GLY A 46 15.90 22.31 -0.14
CA GLY A 46 16.20 22.78 1.22
C GLY A 46 15.16 23.80 1.72
N TRP A 47 15.10 23.99 3.03
CA TRP A 47 14.15 24.92 3.66
C TRP A 47 14.29 26.36 3.17
N SER A 48 15.52 26.79 2.80
CA SER A 48 15.76 28.12 2.21
C SER A 48 15.04 28.33 0.88
N ALA A 49 14.72 27.26 0.14
CA ALA A 49 13.96 27.38 -1.11
C ALA A 49 12.54 27.93 -0.91
N ILE A 50 12.00 27.91 0.32
CA ILE A 50 10.67 28.50 0.64
C ILE A 50 10.65 30.00 0.28
N TRP A 51 11.73 30.75 0.49
CA TRP A 51 11.83 32.15 0.12
C TRP A 51 11.56 32.42 -1.37
N SER A 52 11.82 31.45 -2.23
CA SER A 52 11.51 31.54 -3.66
C SER A 52 10.03 31.44 -3.97
N PHE A 53 9.15 31.08 -3.00
CA PHE A 53 7.73 30.84 -3.27
C PHE A 53 6.90 32.12 -3.40
N TRP A 54 7.47 33.27 -3.01
CA TRP A 54 6.85 34.58 -3.35
C TRP A 54 6.95 34.90 -4.84
N SER A 55 8.01 34.46 -5.53
CA SER A 55 8.16 34.67 -6.97
C SER A 55 7.44 33.58 -7.77
N LYS A 56 6.98 33.90 -8.97
CA LYS A 56 6.43 32.92 -9.91
C LYS A 56 7.52 32.03 -10.45
N PRO A 57 7.24 30.73 -10.69
CA PRO A 57 8.11 29.89 -11.54
C PRO A 57 8.25 30.48 -12.94
N ARG A 58 9.33 30.17 -13.66
CA ARG A 58 9.57 30.72 -15.00
C ARG A 58 8.47 30.37 -16.02
N THR A 59 7.88 29.17 -15.92
CA THR A 59 6.94 28.64 -16.93
C THR A 59 5.50 28.46 -16.42
N LYS A 60 5.20 28.78 -15.15
CA LYS A 60 3.89 28.55 -14.56
C LYS A 60 3.47 29.73 -13.67
N PRO A 61 2.16 30.01 -13.54
CA PRO A 61 1.69 31.16 -12.75
C PRO A 61 1.90 31.04 -11.24
N PHE A 62 2.01 29.83 -10.73
CA PHE A 62 2.20 29.48 -9.31
C PHE A 62 2.89 28.14 -9.15
N ARG A 63 3.23 27.75 -7.93
CA ARG A 63 3.69 26.39 -7.59
C ARG A 63 2.53 25.57 -7.02
N ILE A 64 2.57 24.27 -7.25
CA ILE A 64 1.68 23.31 -6.58
C ILE A 64 2.42 22.76 -5.36
N TRP A 65 1.72 22.79 -4.22
CA TRP A 65 2.10 22.15 -2.97
C TRP A 65 1.16 20.96 -2.74
N HIS A 66 1.66 19.74 -2.88
CA HIS A 66 0.85 18.53 -2.81
C HIS A 66 1.00 17.83 -1.47
N ALA A 67 0.15 18.16 -0.51
CA ALA A 67 0.10 17.62 0.84
C ALA A 67 -0.55 16.23 0.89
N ARG A 68 -0.10 15.44 1.86
CA ARG A 68 -0.67 14.11 2.18
C ARG A 68 -1.00 13.96 3.67
N ARG A 69 -0.70 14.99 4.46
CA ARG A 69 -0.96 15.02 5.92
C ARG A 69 -1.44 16.38 6.37
N ASN A 70 -2.14 16.40 7.51
CA ASN A 70 -2.69 17.65 8.08
C ASN A 70 -1.63 18.74 8.28
N ILE A 71 -0.46 18.39 8.80
CA ILE A 71 0.63 19.34 9.02
C ILE A 71 1.15 19.95 7.72
N GLU A 72 1.15 19.18 6.65
CA GLU A 72 1.57 19.62 5.32
C GLU A 72 0.51 20.54 4.69
N MET A 73 -0.79 20.24 4.91
CA MET A 73 -1.89 21.14 4.53
C MET A 73 -1.82 22.46 5.29
N LEU A 74 -1.63 22.39 6.62
CA LEU A 74 -1.54 23.59 7.46
C LEU A 74 -0.39 24.51 7.04
N ALA A 75 0.80 23.92 6.79
CA ALA A 75 1.95 24.68 6.30
C ALA A 75 1.67 25.33 4.93
N GLY A 76 1.04 24.61 4.01
CA GLY A 76 0.64 25.15 2.70
C GLY A 76 -0.36 26.31 2.83
N ILE A 77 -1.38 26.16 3.69
CA ILE A 77 -2.37 27.20 3.96
C ILE A 77 -1.69 28.45 4.55
N PHE A 78 -0.81 28.27 5.55
CA PHE A 78 -0.06 29.37 6.14
C PHE A 78 0.78 30.12 5.09
N MET A 79 1.54 29.38 4.26
CA MET A 79 2.34 29.97 3.20
C MET A 79 1.49 30.73 2.17
N ARG A 80 0.36 30.17 1.75
CA ARG A 80 -0.52 30.78 0.74
C ARG A 80 -1.32 31.95 1.31
N ASP A 81 -1.99 31.77 2.45
CA ASP A 81 -3.04 32.68 2.93
C ASP A 81 -2.47 33.78 3.86
N VAL A 82 -1.45 33.47 4.66
CA VAL A 82 -0.80 34.42 5.57
C VAL A 82 0.41 35.09 4.90
N LEU A 83 1.35 34.28 4.36
CA LEU A 83 2.54 34.81 3.72
C LEU A 83 2.30 35.22 2.26
N ARG A 84 1.11 35.01 1.72
CA ARG A 84 0.70 35.37 0.35
C ARG A 84 1.63 34.87 -0.75
N MET A 85 2.23 33.69 -0.51
CA MET A 85 3.06 33.00 -1.49
C MET A 85 2.22 32.47 -2.64
N LYS A 86 2.78 32.41 -3.85
CA LYS A 86 2.09 31.99 -5.09
C LYS A 86 1.97 30.45 -5.17
N LEU A 87 1.09 29.90 -4.34
CA LEU A 87 0.82 28.48 -4.21
C LEU A 87 -0.62 28.11 -4.57
N ARG A 88 -0.78 26.88 -5.10
CA ARG A 88 -2.03 26.14 -5.11
C ARG A 88 -1.82 24.84 -4.34
N LEU A 89 -2.82 24.47 -3.56
CA LEU A 89 -2.71 23.37 -2.60
C LEU A 89 -3.51 22.18 -3.09
N ILE A 90 -2.89 21.03 -3.12
CA ILE A 90 -3.54 19.73 -3.43
C ILE A 90 -3.39 18.85 -2.19
N PHE A 91 -4.41 18.06 -1.91
CA PHE A 91 -4.38 17.06 -0.84
C PHE A 91 -4.76 15.69 -1.37
N THR A 92 -4.00 14.66 -0.99
CA THR A 92 -4.38 13.25 -1.20
C THR A 92 -4.77 12.62 0.12
N SER A 93 -6.01 12.10 0.17
CA SER A 93 -6.59 11.38 1.30
C SER A 93 -6.59 9.87 1.06
N ALA A 94 -6.06 9.12 2.02
CA ALA A 94 -6.21 7.66 2.11
C ALA A 94 -6.98 7.26 3.38
N ALA A 95 -7.71 8.19 3.99
CA ALA A 95 -8.43 7.91 5.24
C ALA A 95 -9.69 7.09 4.98
N GLN A 96 -9.87 6.05 5.79
CA GLN A 96 -11.01 5.13 5.75
C GLN A 96 -11.97 5.40 6.94
N ARG A 97 -12.13 6.64 7.30
CA ARG A 97 -12.97 7.10 8.42
C ARG A 97 -13.31 8.57 8.27
N ASP A 98 -14.34 9.00 8.96
CA ASP A 98 -14.70 10.41 9.06
C ASP A 98 -13.53 11.26 9.56
N HIS A 99 -13.34 12.38 8.88
CA HIS A 99 -12.36 13.37 9.26
C HIS A 99 -12.84 14.21 10.46
N LYS A 100 -11.92 14.49 11.37
CA LYS A 100 -12.19 15.44 12.46
C LYS A 100 -12.49 16.83 11.91
N PRO A 101 -13.28 17.68 12.61
CA PRO A 101 -13.65 19.03 12.14
C PRO A 101 -12.48 19.88 11.65
N PHE A 102 -11.36 19.86 12.38
CA PHE A 102 -10.14 20.55 11.96
C PHE A 102 -9.58 20.03 10.61
N THR A 103 -9.57 18.73 10.39
CA THR A 103 -9.13 18.15 9.12
C THR A 103 -10.10 18.52 7.99
N LYS A 104 -11.41 18.48 8.22
CA LYS A 104 -12.43 18.93 7.25
C LYS A 104 -12.22 20.41 6.87
N TRP A 105 -11.91 21.28 7.87
CA TRP A 105 -11.58 22.68 7.65
C TRP A 105 -10.32 22.85 6.77
N LEU A 106 -9.27 22.08 6.98
CA LEU A 106 -8.07 22.08 6.13
C LEU A 106 -8.40 21.65 4.70
N ILE A 107 -9.15 20.56 4.53
CA ILE A 107 -9.51 19.99 3.22
C ILE A 107 -10.31 20.98 2.39
N ARG A 108 -11.28 21.69 2.98
CA ARG A 108 -12.09 22.71 2.30
C ARG A 108 -11.28 23.88 1.74
N ARG A 109 -10.02 24.05 2.14
CA ARG A 109 -9.09 25.09 1.66
C ARG A 109 -8.15 24.62 0.56
N MET A 110 -8.26 23.37 0.15
CA MET A 110 -7.46 22.83 -0.97
C MET A 110 -8.05 23.27 -2.32
N ASN A 111 -7.19 23.44 -3.31
CA ASN A 111 -7.61 23.74 -4.68
C ASN A 111 -8.04 22.47 -5.44
N ALA A 112 -7.51 21.31 -5.08
CA ALA A 112 -7.95 20.04 -5.54
C ALA A 112 -7.74 18.97 -4.45
N VAL A 113 -8.62 17.97 -4.45
CA VAL A 113 -8.53 16.83 -3.52
C VAL A 113 -8.53 15.53 -4.30
N ILE A 114 -7.66 14.62 -3.93
CA ILE A 114 -7.56 13.28 -4.47
C ILE A 114 -7.92 12.30 -3.35
N ALA A 115 -8.77 11.34 -3.67
CA ALA A 115 -9.05 10.17 -2.83
C ALA A 115 -8.31 8.97 -3.40
N THR A 116 -7.67 8.16 -2.55
CA THR A 116 -6.93 6.98 -3.03
C THR A 116 -7.81 5.78 -3.35
N SER A 117 -9.11 5.82 -3.02
CA SER A 117 -10.10 4.80 -3.34
C SER A 117 -11.50 5.40 -3.31
N GLY A 118 -12.49 4.73 -3.89
CA GLY A 118 -13.90 5.12 -3.77
C GLY A 118 -14.34 5.20 -2.31
N ARG A 119 -13.95 4.19 -1.51
CA ARG A 119 -14.22 4.18 -0.07
C ARG A 119 -13.57 5.36 0.67
N SER A 120 -12.32 5.73 0.36
CA SER A 120 -11.71 6.92 0.97
C SER A 120 -12.37 8.21 0.50
N GLY A 121 -12.91 8.23 -0.70
CA GLY A 121 -13.70 9.34 -1.27
C GLY A 121 -15.02 9.54 -0.54
N SER A 122 -15.71 8.48 -0.14
CA SER A 122 -17.00 8.58 0.55
C SER A 122 -16.93 9.30 1.91
N PHE A 123 -15.73 9.45 2.49
CA PHE A 123 -15.49 10.25 3.70
C PHE A 123 -15.12 11.71 3.42
N LEU A 124 -15.12 12.14 2.14
CA LEU A 124 -14.80 13.52 1.76
C LEU A 124 -16.09 14.30 1.43
N GLU A 125 -16.25 15.44 2.07
CA GLU A 125 -17.40 16.35 1.88
C GLU A 125 -17.13 17.44 0.84
N VAL A 126 -16.12 17.25 -0.01
CA VAL A 126 -15.72 18.20 -1.05
C VAL A 126 -15.57 17.49 -2.38
N PRO A 127 -15.69 18.21 -3.52
CA PRO A 127 -15.37 17.63 -4.82
C PRO A 127 -13.95 17.04 -4.82
N HIS A 128 -13.83 15.82 -5.29
CA HIS A 128 -12.56 15.10 -5.33
C HIS A 128 -12.47 14.18 -6.54
N GLN A 129 -11.27 13.76 -6.88
CA GLN A 129 -11.02 12.75 -7.88
C GLN A 129 -10.49 11.48 -7.22
N VAL A 130 -11.09 10.33 -7.54
CA VAL A 130 -10.55 9.05 -7.13
C VAL A 130 -9.38 8.67 -8.05
N ILE A 131 -8.20 8.47 -7.47
CA ILE A 131 -7.00 7.98 -8.14
C ILE A 131 -6.41 6.90 -7.24
N MET A 132 -6.63 5.65 -7.62
CA MET A 132 -6.11 4.51 -6.87
C MET A 132 -4.59 4.42 -7.03
N HIS A 133 -3.91 3.93 -5.99
CA HIS A 133 -2.48 3.67 -6.08
C HIS A 133 -2.20 2.55 -7.07
N GLY A 134 -1.08 2.68 -7.77
CA GLY A 134 -0.53 1.67 -8.64
C GLY A 134 0.59 0.89 -7.99
N VAL A 135 1.02 -0.17 -8.65
CA VAL A 135 2.17 -1.00 -8.31
C VAL A 135 3.23 -0.93 -9.41
N ASP A 136 4.49 -0.93 -9.01
CA ASP A 136 5.64 -0.98 -9.91
C ASP A 136 5.79 -2.41 -10.49
N LEU A 137 5.33 -2.59 -11.72
CA LEU A 137 5.32 -3.87 -12.42
C LEU A 137 6.71 -4.35 -12.87
N GLN A 138 7.75 -3.51 -12.78
CA GLN A 138 9.12 -3.92 -13.00
C GLN A 138 9.74 -4.50 -11.73
N ARG A 139 9.35 -3.96 -10.57
CA ARG A 139 9.83 -4.43 -9.26
C ARG A 139 9.07 -5.65 -8.75
N PHE A 140 7.74 -5.68 -9.00
CA PHE A 140 6.86 -6.80 -8.67
C PHE A 140 6.42 -7.46 -9.97
N HIS A 141 6.90 -8.66 -10.21
CA HIS A 141 6.72 -9.42 -11.45
C HIS A 141 6.58 -10.91 -11.15
N PRO A 142 6.04 -11.71 -12.06
CA PRO A 142 5.96 -13.16 -11.92
C PRO A 142 7.33 -13.82 -11.68
N PRO A 143 7.35 -15.06 -11.17
CA PRO A 143 8.57 -15.87 -11.13
C PRO A 143 9.26 -15.91 -12.51
N VAL A 144 10.60 -15.83 -12.52
CA VAL A 144 11.42 -15.84 -13.74
C VAL A 144 12.22 -17.15 -13.86
N GLY A 145 12.69 -17.68 -12.74
CA GLY A 145 13.52 -18.87 -12.72
C GLY A 145 13.23 -19.77 -11.51
N ASP A 146 13.98 -20.85 -11.41
CA ASP A 146 13.80 -21.84 -10.33
C ASP A 146 14.06 -21.25 -8.94
N GLU A 147 14.90 -20.24 -8.83
CA GLU A 147 15.19 -19.52 -7.59
C GLU A 147 13.97 -18.81 -7.01
N ASP A 148 12.97 -18.51 -7.84
CA ASP A 148 11.71 -17.89 -7.43
C ASP A 148 10.66 -18.92 -6.99
N THR A 149 10.96 -20.21 -7.06
CA THR A 149 10.07 -21.26 -6.54
C THR A 149 10.11 -21.30 -5.01
N PHE A 150 9.01 -21.76 -4.39
CA PHE A 150 9.01 -21.94 -2.93
C PHE A 150 10.02 -23.00 -2.48
N THR A 151 10.19 -24.06 -3.24
CA THR A 151 11.16 -25.14 -2.96
C THR A 151 12.61 -24.64 -2.91
N ALA A 152 12.94 -23.61 -3.70
CA ALA A 152 14.27 -22.97 -3.65
C ALA A 152 14.54 -22.23 -2.33
N SER A 153 13.54 -22.01 -1.49
CA SER A 153 13.73 -21.44 -0.16
C SER A 153 14.36 -22.42 0.84
N GLY A 154 14.36 -23.72 0.54
CA GLY A 154 14.78 -24.79 1.47
C GLY A 154 13.81 -25.02 2.63
N LEU A 155 12.66 -24.31 2.67
CA LEU A 155 11.64 -24.48 3.70
C LEU A 155 10.75 -25.69 3.39
N PRO A 156 10.11 -26.31 4.41
CA PRO A 156 9.27 -27.49 4.23
C PRO A 156 8.03 -27.20 3.39
N GLY A 157 7.53 -28.22 2.70
CA GLY A 157 6.33 -28.16 1.85
C GLY A 157 6.65 -27.87 0.38
N LYS A 158 5.62 -27.96 -0.47
CA LYS A 158 5.69 -27.66 -1.90
C LYS A 158 5.16 -26.28 -2.23
N TYR A 159 4.19 -25.80 -1.45
CA TYR A 159 3.47 -24.56 -1.68
C TYR A 159 3.56 -23.65 -0.47
N ALA A 160 3.49 -22.34 -0.72
CA ALA A 160 3.45 -21.35 0.36
C ALA A 160 2.20 -20.48 0.31
N VAL A 161 1.66 -20.22 1.50
CA VAL A 161 0.65 -19.19 1.75
C VAL A 161 1.27 -18.11 2.64
N GLY A 162 1.17 -16.83 2.26
CA GLY A 162 1.88 -15.74 2.95
C GLY A 162 0.98 -14.63 3.50
N CYS A 163 1.39 -14.06 4.63
CA CYS A 163 0.81 -12.86 5.22
C CYS A 163 1.94 -11.87 5.54
N PHE A 164 2.05 -10.77 4.79
CA PHE A 164 3.18 -9.85 4.86
C PHE A 164 2.77 -8.47 5.38
N GLY A 165 3.63 -7.89 6.18
CA GLY A 165 3.43 -6.60 6.79
C GLY A 165 3.80 -6.61 8.27
N ARG A 166 3.69 -5.47 8.95
CA ARG A 166 4.00 -5.39 10.39
C ARG A 166 3.17 -6.38 11.19
N VAL A 167 3.82 -7.15 12.06
CA VAL A 167 3.14 -8.12 12.94
C VAL A 167 2.42 -7.37 14.05
N ARG A 168 1.10 -7.33 13.97
CA ARG A 168 0.23 -6.67 14.95
C ARG A 168 -1.25 -6.98 14.68
N SER A 169 -2.10 -6.90 15.70
CA SER A 169 -3.54 -7.22 15.63
C SER A 169 -4.28 -6.44 14.54
N SER A 170 -3.99 -5.15 14.34
CA SER A 170 -4.66 -4.36 13.29
C SER A 170 -4.37 -4.85 11.87
N LYS A 171 -3.31 -5.65 11.67
CA LYS A 171 -2.99 -6.32 10.40
C LYS A 171 -3.60 -7.71 10.27
N GLY A 172 -4.24 -8.22 11.34
CA GLY A 172 -4.91 -9.49 11.33
C GLY A 172 -3.96 -10.70 11.29
N THR A 173 -2.69 -10.53 11.70
CA THR A 173 -1.72 -11.63 11.72
C THR A 173 -2.19 -12.79 12.58
N ASP A 174 -2.92 -12.50 13.66
CA ASP A 174 -3.59 -13.50 14.52
C ASP A 174 -4.66 -14.28 13.75
N LEU A 175 -5.50 -13.62 12.97
CA LEU A 175 -6.52 -14.28 12.15
C LEU A 175 -5.90 -15.23 11.11
N PHE A 176 -4.78 -14.80 10.50
CA PHE A 176 -4.03 -15.65 9.60
C PHE A 176 -3.45 -16.88 10.31
N VAL A 177 -2.78 -16.69 11.43
CA VAL A 177 -2.20 -17.80 12.22
C VAL A 177 -3.28 -18.77 12.67
N ASP A 178 -4.43 -18.28 13.14
CA ASP A 178 -5.55 -19.12 13.56
C ASP A 178 -6.13 -19.94 12.39
N ALA A 179 -6.29 -19.33 11.24
CA ALA A 179 -6.72 -20.04 10.04
C ALA A 179 -5.69 -21.13 9.63
N MET A 180 -4.39 -20.82 9.71
CA MET A 180 -3.34 -21.80 9.35
C MET A 180 -3.23 -22.94 10.34
N ILE A 181 -3.39 -22.69 11.64
CA ILE A 181 -3.44 -23.76 12.66
C ILE A 181 -4.61 -24.73 12.35
N ALA A 182 -5.74 -24.23 11.93
CA ALA A 182 -6.91 -25.06 11.62
C ALA A 182 -6.78 -25.83 10.28
N LEU A 183 -6.08 -25.26 9.28
CA LEU A 183 -6.05 -25.80 7.94
C LEU A 183 -4.83 -26.67 7.65
N LEU A 184 -3.61 -26.28 8.05
CA LEU A 184 -2.40 -26.97 7.66
C LEU A 184 -2.32 -28.45 8.07
N PRO A 185 -2.93 -28.93 9.17
CA PRO A 185 -2.98 -30.36 9.43
C PRO A 185 -3.62 -31.19 8.31
N LYS A 186 -4.58 -30.59 7.58
CA LYS A 186 -5.27 -31.26 6.45
C LYS A 186 -4.49 -31.16 5.14
N TYR A 187 -3.60 -30.18 5.01
CA TYR A 187 -2.88 -29.85 3.77
C TYR A 187 -1.35 -29.92 3.98
N PRO A 188 -0.76 -31.13 4.01
CA PRO A 188 0.64 -31.32 4.38
C PRO A 188 1.66 -30.70 3.42
N ASP A 189 1.32 -30.43 2.18
CA ASP A 189 2.19 -29.83 1.17
C ASP A 189 2.35 -28.31 1.33
N TRP A 190 1.59 -27.65 2.24
CA TRP A 190 1.60 -26.21 2.41
C TRP A 190 2.37 -25.73 3.62
N THR A 191 3.04 -24.59 3.49
CA THR A 191 3.70 -23.87 4.60
C THR A 191 3.22 -22.43 4.62
N ALA A 192 2.93 -21.95 5.83
CA ALA A 192 2.51 -20.56 6.06
C ALA A 192 3.70 -19.68 6.40
N ILE A 193 3.82 -18.55 5.73
CA ILE A 193 4.91 -17.57 5.90
C ILE A 193 4.36 -16.24 6.38
N VAL A 194 4.88 -15.76 7.50
CA VAL A 194 4.64 -14.40 8.00
C VAL A 194 5.94 -13.62 7.90
N THR A 195 5.94 -12.50 7.17
CA THR A 195 7.09 -11.59 7.15
C THR A 195 6.69 -10.18 7.53
N GLY A 196 7.61 -9.49 8.19
CA GLY A 196 7.50 -8.10 8.51
C GLY A 196 7.93 -7.78 9.92
N ARG A 197 8.15 -6.50 10.16
CA ARG A 197 8.70 -6.01 11.41
C ARG A 197 7.69 -6.09 12.56
N THR A 198 8.13 -6.60 13.69
CA THR A 198 7.48 -6.42 14.99
C THR A 198 8.14 -5.26 15.73
N THR A 199 7.37 -4.28 16.13
CA THR A 199 7.88 -3.18 16.96
C THR A 199 7.84 -3.58 18.44
N ALA A 200 8.67 -2.96 19.29
CA ALA A 200 8.73 -3.29 20.72
C ALA A 200 7.35 -3.30 21.43
N GLU A 201 6.46 -2.40 21.04
CA GLU A 201 5.08 -2.33 21.55
C GLU A 201 4.20 -3.53 21.17
N HIS A 202 4.62 -4.34 20.19
CA HIS A 202 3.89 -5.51 19.69
C HIS A 202 4.64 -6.83 19.91
N GLN A 203 5.74 -6.82 20.67
CA GLN A 203 6.53 -8.03 20.92
C GLN A 203 5.71 -9.10 21.65
N SER A 204 4.95 -8.72 22.66
CA SER A 204 4.07 -9.66 23.40
C SER A 204 2.99 -10.28 22.50
N PHE A 205 2.53 -9.57 21.46
CA PHE A 205 1.60 -10.10 20.48
C PHE A 205 2.26 -11.18 19.61
N GLU A 206 3.48 -10.95 19.12
CA GLU A 206 4.23 -11.96 18.39
C GLU A 206 4.56 -13.18 19.22
N ASP A 207 4.98 -12.98 20.49
CA ASP A 207 5.30 -14.07 21.41
C ASP A 207 4.08 -14.95 21.68
N ALA A 208 2.89 -14.35 21.84
CA ALA A 208 1.64 -15.08 21.97
C ALA A 208 1.30 -15.90 20.72
N LEU A 209 1.57 -15.37 19.51
CA LEU A 209 1.39 -16.12 18.26
C LEU A 209 2.34 -17.32 18.18
N LYS A 210 3.62 -17.13 18.53
CA LYS A 210 4.62 -18.22 18.56
C LYS A 210 4.24 -19.31 19.57
N ALA A 211 3.79 -18.93 20.75
CA ALA A 211 3.31 -19.89 21.75
C ALA A 211 2.10 -20.69 21.26
N LYS A 212 1.16 -20.05 20.57
CA LYS A 212 -0.02 -20.69 19.98
C LYS A 212 0.35 -21.67 18.86
N ILE A 213 1.30 -21.29 17.99
CA ILE A 213 1.83 -22.14 16.92
C ILE A 213 2.53 -23.38 17.52
N ALA A 214 3.36 -23.19 18.56
CA ALA A 214 4.06 -24.29 19.26
C ALA A 214 3.09 -25.24 19.95
N ALA A 215 2.06 -24.71 20.62
CA ALA A 215 1.02 -25.53 21.25
C ALA A 215 0.23 -26.39 20.24
N ALA A 216 0.13 -25.94 18.99
CA ALA A 216 -0.46 -26.70 17.89
C ALA A 216 0.52 -27.69 17.22
N GLY A 217 1.81 -27.69 17.59
CA GLY A 217 2.84 -28.54 16.97
C GLY A 217 3.17 -28.15 15.53
N LEU A 218 2.96 -26.86 15.16
CA LEU A 218 3.10 -26.40 13.79
C LEU A 218 4.26 -25.40 13.57
N GLN A 219 5.23 -25.36 14.49
CA GLN A 219 6.37 -24.43 14.46
C GLN A 219 7.24 -24.59 13.20
N ASP A 220 7.25 -25.76 12.58
CA ASP A 220 7.97 -26.03 11.34
C ASP A 220 7.15 -25.75 10.07
N ARG A 221 5.87 -25.40 10.24
CA ARG A 221 4.90 -25.21 9.15
C ARG A 221 4.26 -23.80 9.13
N ILE A 222 4.33 -23.05 10.24
CA ILE A 222 3.89 -21.65 10.34
C ILE A 222 5.11 -20.85 10.79
N LEU A 223 5.75 -20.19 9.83
CA LEU A 223 7.05 -19.57 10.03
C LEU A 223 6.92 -18.04 10.11
N ILE A 224 7.34 -17.45 11.22
CA ILE A 224 7.44 -15.99 11.39
C ILE A 224 8.90 -15.59 11.14
N LEU A 225 9.20 -15.12 9.93
CA LEU A 225 10.55 -14.86 9.46
C LEU A 225 11.09 -13.47 9.86
N GLY A 226 10.24 -12.58 10.41
CA GLY A 226 10.63 -11.20 10.68
C GLY A 226 10.82 -10.38 9.40
N GLU A 227 11.69 -9.37 9.45
CA GLU A 227 12.03 -8.57 8.26
C GLU A 227 12.98 -9.37 7.34
N VAL A 228 12.61 -9.46 6.08
CA VAL A 228 13.42 -10.14 5.05
C VAL A 228 14.13 -9.11 4.17
N PRO A 229 15.33 -9.41 3.64
CA PRO A 229 16.10 -8.47 2.81
C PRO A 229 15.37 -8.01 1.55
N ASP A 230 14.67 -8.92 0.89
CA ASP A 230 13.86 -8.65 -0.30
C ASP A 230 12.51 -9.36 -0.25
N ILE A 231 11.47 -8.60 0.03
CA ILE A 231 10.10 -9.11 0.10
C ILE A 231 9.57 -9.57 -1.27
N ARG A 232 10.13 -9.05 -2.37
CA ARG A 232 9.68 -9.36 -3.74
C ARG A 232 9.90 -10.82 -4.08
N VAL A 233 11.03 -11.39 -3.66
CA VAL A 233 11.31 -12.81 -3.78
C VAL A 233 10.25 -13.66 -3.09
N TRP A 234 9.83 -13.22 -1.91
CA TRP A 234 8.80 -13.94 -1.15
C TRP A 234 7.43 -13.86 -1.83
N TYR A 235 7.02 -12.73 -2.40
CA TYR A 235 5.79 -12.66 -3.19
C TYR A 235 5.80 -13.65 -4.35
N ARG A 236 6.91 -13.77 -5.08
CA ARG A 236 7.05 -14.72 -6.21
C ARG A 236 6.98 -16.19 -5.77
N ARG A 237 7.39 -16.51 -4.54
CA ARG A 237 7.35 -17.85 -3.95
C ARG A 237 6.00 -18.27 -3.43
N LEU A 238 5.02 -17.35 -3.35
CA LEU A 238 3.69 -17.67 -2.86
C LEU A 238 2.78 -18.20 -3.97
N MET A 239 1.94 -19.15 -3.62
CA MET A 239 0.76 -19.52 -4.38
C MET A 239 -0.46 -18.72 -3.95
N LEU A 240 -0.54 -18.36 -2.66
CA LEU A 240 -1.64 -17.60 -2.09
C LEU A 240 -1.09 -16.52 -1.15
N TYR A 241 -1.55 -15.31 -1.32
CA TYR A 241 -1.31 -14.19 -0.40
C TYR A 241 -2.56 -13.89 0.41
N VAL A 242 -2.43 -13.74 1.72
CA VAL A 242 -3.55 -13.42 2.62
C VAL A 242 -3.32 -12.06 3.28
N ALA A 243 -4.27 -11.15 3.11
CA ALA A 243 -4.25 -9.80 3.68
C ALA A 243 -5.43 -9.58 4.64
N PRO A 244 -5.38 -10.11 5.88
CA PRO A 244 -6.52 -10.17 6.79
C PRO A 244 -6.64 -8.91 7.67
N SER A 245 -6.21 -7.75 7.18
CA SER A 245 -6.18 -6.51 7.95
C SER A 245 -7.56 -6.15 8.53
N ARG A 246 -7.60 -5.78 9.81
CA ARG A 246 -8.79 -5.17 10.42
C ARG A 246 -8.92 -3.69 10.08
N ASN A 247 -7.79 -3.05 9.81
CA ASN A 247 -7.75 -1.64 9.46
C ASN A 247 -6.59 -1.34 8.51
N GLU A 248 -6.89 -0.70 7.40
CA GLU A 248 -5.92 -0.30 6.40
C GLU A 248 -6.26 1.07 5.83
N GLY A 249 -5.27 1.80 5.35
CA GLY A 249 -5.50 3.01 4.56
C GLY A 249 -5.89 2.64 3.13
N PHE A 250 -4.91 2.41 2.30
CA PHE A 250 -5.10 1.86 0.96
C PHE A 250 -4.73 0.37 0.96
N GLY A 251 -3.47 0.06 1.30
CA GLY A 251 -2.91 -1.29 1.33
C GLY A 251 -2.39 -1.75 -0.02
N LEU A 252 -1.08 -1.60 -0.24
CA LEU A 252 -0.43 -1.98 -1.51
C LEU A 252 -0.16 -3.47 -1.62
N THR A 253 -0.10 -4.18 -0.50
CA THR A 253 0.37 -5.57 -0.46
C THR A 253 -0.44 -6.56 -1.32
N PRO A 254 -1.79 -6.45 -1.47
CA PRO A 254 -2.50 -7.26 -2.46
C PRO A 254 -2.08 -6.98 -3.89
N LEU A 255 -1.86 -5.70 -4.28
CA LEU A 255 -1.39 -5.37 -5.62
C LEU A 255 0.02 -5.90 -5.90
N GLU A 256 0.90 -5.88 -4.89
CA GLU A 256 2.25 -6.45 -4.96
C GLU A 256 2.20 -7.96 -5.17
N ALA A 257 1.30 -8.66 -4.48
CA ALA A 257 1.06 -10.09 -4.65
C ALA A 257 0.49 -10.41 -6.05
N MET A 258 -0.56 -9.69 -6.48
CA MET A 258 -1.19 -9.86 -7.80
C MET A 258 -0.19 -9.59 -8.94
N ALA A 259 0.68 -8.58 -8.79
CA ALA A 259 1.74 -8.28 -9.76
C ALA A 259 2.80 -9.38 -9.82
N SER A 260 2.97 -10.14 -8.73
CA SER A 260 3.84 -11.33 -8.65
C SER A 260 3.14 -12.63 -9.06
N GLN A 261 1.95 -12.54 -9.68
CA GLN A 261 1.15 -13.68 -10.15
C GLN A 261 0.62 -14.57 -9.01
N THR A 262 0.35 -13.99 -7.85
CA THR A 262 -0.13 -14.68 -6.66
C THR A 262 -1.61 -14.41 -6.45
N ALA A 263 -2.43 -15.45 -6.24
CA ALA A 263 -3.84 -15.31 -5.85
C ALA A 263 -3.96 -14.61 -4.48
N VAL A 264 -5.07 -13.91 -4.25
CA VAL A 264 -5.23 -13.10 -3.04
C VAL A 264 -6.52 -13.45 -2.30
N VAL A 265 -6.41 -13.69 -0.99
CA VAL A 265 -7.53 -13.63 -0.06
C VAL A 265 -7.33 -12.43 0.86
N ALA A 266 -8.27 -11.49 0.87
CA ALA A 266 -8.14 -10.30 1.69
C ALA A 266 -9.43 -9.97 2.45
N SER A 267 -9.30 -9.20 3.53
CA SER A 267 -10.45 -8.54 4.14
C SER A 267 -10.94 -7.39 3.24
N ASP A 268 -12.10 -6.81 3.57
CA ASP A 268 -12.62 -5.61 2.93
C ASP A 268 -12.04 -4.30 3.52
N ALA A 269 -10.94 -4.39 4.29
CA ALA A 269 -10.29 -3.22 4.86
C ALA A 269 -9.59 -2.37 3.79
N GLY A 270 -9.56 -1.06 4.00
CA GLY A 270 -8.89 -0.15 3.06
C GLY A 270 -9.56 -0.13 1.68
N ALA A 271 -8.75 -0.30 0.64
CA ALA A 271 -9.19 -0.39 -0.74
C ALA A 271 -9.22 -1.84 -1.26
N TYR A 272 -9.04 -2.84 -0.41
CA TYR A 272 -8.89 -4.23 -0.83
C TYR A 272 -10.07 -4.75 -1.66
N ALA A 273 -11.32 -4.45 -1.22
CA ALA A 273 -12.52 -4.83 -1.95
C ALA A 273 -12.65 -4.17 -3.33
N GLU A 274 -11.98 -3.04 -3.56
CA GLU A 274 -11.93 -2.36 -4.86
C GLU A 274 -10.84 -2.91 -5.78
N MET A 275 -9.89 -3.67 -5.23
CA MET A 275 -8.76 -4.28 -5.97
C MET A 275 -9.05 -5.69 -6.45
N ILE A 276 -9.78 -6.46 -5.63
CA ILE A 276 -10.06 -7.87 -5.86
C ILE A 276 -11.37 -7.98 -6.64
N VAL A 277 -11.30 -8.58 -7.81
CA VAL A 277 -12.46 -8.89 -8.66
C VAL A 277 -12.62 -10.39 -8.81
N ASP A 278 -13.77 -10.84 -9.27
CA ASP A 278 -14.06 -12.26 -9.46
C ASP A 278 -12.96 -12.96 -10.28
N GLY A 279 -12.53 -14.12 -9.77
CA GLY A 279 -11.48 -14.92 -10.38
C GLY A 279 -10.04 -14.40 -10.18
N THR A 280 -9.82 -13.36 -9.38
CA THR A 280 -8.48 -12.90 -8.99
C THR A 280 -8.16 -13.20 -7.53
N GLY A 281 -9.16 -13.61 -6.77
CA GLY A 281 -9.08 -13.85 -5.35
C GLY A 281 -10.43 -13.73 -4.67
N THR A 282 -10.42 -13.67 -3.34
CA THR A 282 -11.65 -13.61 -2.51
C THR A 282 -11.54 -12.48 -1.49
N SER A 283 -12.62 -11.70 -1.34
CA SER A 283 -12.75 -10.68 -0.31
C SER A 283 -13.70 -11.14 0.78
N VAL A 284 -13.36 -10.89 2.06
CA VAL A 284 -14.17 -11.25 3.24
C VAL A 284 -14.32 -10.05 4.17
N ALA A 285 -15.29 -10.08 5.08
CA ALA A 285 -15.47 -9.01 6.06
C ALA A 285 -14.24 -8.89 6.99
N ALA A 286 -13.81 -7.66 7.26
CA ALA A 286 -12.67 -7.40 8.13
C ALA A 286 -12.94 -7.85 9.57
N GLY A 287 -12.04 -8.69 10.10
CA GLY A 287 -12.15 -9.26 11.45
C GLY A 287 -12.89 -10.60 11.52
N ASP A 288 -13.50 -11.06 10.44
CA ASP A 288 -14.18 -12.36 10.38
C ASP A 288 -13.16 -13.48 10.09
N GLY A 289 -12.67 -14.13 11.15
CA GLY A 289 -11.71 -15.23 11.05
C GLY A 289 -12.30 -16.50 10.42
N ASP A 290 -13.59 -16.78 10.62
CA ASP A 290 -14.25 -17.94 10.04
C ASP A 290 -14.46 -17.79 8.53
N ALA A 291 -14.91 -16.61 8.09
CA ALA A 291 -14.99 -16.29 6.66
C ALA A 291 -13.62 -16.33 6.01
N LEU A 292 -12.59 -15.80 6.68
CA LEU A 292 -11.20 -15.84 6.20
C LEU A 292 -10.72 -17.29 6.00
N ARG A 293 -10.92 -18.16 6.99
CA ARG A 293 -10.56 -19.58 6.92
C ARG A 293 -11.27 -20.29 5.77
N LYS A 294 -12.58 -20.09 5.63
CA LYS A 294 -13.39 -20.65 4.54
C LYS A 294 -12.96 -20.16 3.16
N ALA A 295 -12.51 -18.91 3.04
CA ALA A 295 -12.02 -18.35 1.79
C ALA A 295 -10.63 -18.87 1.41
N ILE A 296 -9.79 -19.24 2.37
CA ILE A 296 -8.45 -19.79 2.15
C ILE A 296 -8.52 -21.28 1.76
N GLU A 297 -9.39 -22.06 2.41
CA GLU A 297 -9.42 -23.53 2.30
C GLU A 297 -9.51 -24.06 0.85
N PRO A 298 -10.33 -23.49 -0.07
CA PRO A 298 -10.37 -23.94 -1.46
C PRO A 298 -9.04 -23.84 -2.20
N TYR A 299 -8.23 -22.83 -1.93
CA TYR A 299 -6.92 -22.63 -2.55
C TYR A 299 -5.87 -23.64 -2.04
N LEU A 300 -5.97 -24.05 -0.76
CA LEU A 300 -5.11 -25.10 -0.22
C LEU A 300 -5.52 -26.48 -0.74
N ALA A 301 -6.81 -26.71 -0.95
CA ALA A 301 -7.36 -27.95 -1.48
C ALA A 301 -7.03 -28.14 -2.98
N ASP A 302 -7.02 -27.04 -3.73
CA ASP A 302 -6.77 -27.05 -5.18
C ASP A 302 -5.70 -25.99 -5.55
N PRO A 303 -4.41 -26.37 -5.61
CA PRO A 303 -3.35 -25.46 -6.07
C PRO A 303 -3.54 -24.96 -7.51
N ALA A 304 -4.30 -25.69 -8.36
CA ALA A 304 -4.59 -25.21 -9.72
C ALA A 304 -5.54 -24.02 -9.71
N LEU A 305 -6.46 -23.96 -8.75
CA LEU A 305 -7.28 -22.78 -8.50
C LEU A 305 -6.42 -21.57 -8.14
N ALA A 306 -5.47 -21.72 -7.21
CA ALA A 306 -4.56 -20.67 -6.82
C ALA A 306 -3.73 -20.14 -8.00
N LYS A 307 -3.21 -21.05 -8.83
CA LYS A 307 -2.46 -20.69 -10.04
C LYS A 307 -3.31 -19.91 -11.03
N ARG A 308 -4.51 -20.41 -11.34
CA ARG A 308 -5.45 -19.74 -12.27
C ARG A 308 -5.83 -18.33 -11.81
N ASP A 309 -6.18 -18.19 -10.54
CA ASP A 309 -6.58 -16.90 -9.99
C ASP A 309 -5.38 -15.95 -9.88
N GLY A 310 -4.16 -16.45 -9.63
CA GLY A 310 -2.93 -15.68 -9.72
C GLY A 310 -2.64 -15.14 -11.13
N GLU A 311 -2.86 -15.94 -12.17
CA GLU A 311 -2.74 -15.51 -13.57
C GLU A 311 -3.78 -14.43 -13.94
N ASN A 312 -5.01 -14.58 -13.45
CA ASN A 312 -6.06 -13.59 -13.62
C ASN A 312 -5.72 -12.30 -12.87
N ALA A 313 -5.22 -12.41 -11.63
CA ALA A 313 -4.79 -11.30 -10.81
C ALA A 313 -3.69 -10.48 -11.49
N LEU A 314 -2.70 -11.14 -12.08
CA LEU A 314 -1.65 -10.48 -12.86
C LEU A 314 -2.21 -9.73 -14.07
N ARG A 315 -3.13 -10.33 -14.82
CA ARG A 315 -3.78 -9.65 -15.95
C ARG A 315 -4.56 -8.42 -15.49
N HIS A 316 -5.30 -8.56 -14.41
CA HIS A 316 -6.10 -7.47 -13.84
C HIS A 316 -5.22 -6.32 -13.35
N VAL A 317 -4.16 -6.60 -12.58
CA VAL A 317 -3.29 -5.55 -12.05
C VAL A 317 -2.52 -4.83 -13.16
N ARG A 318 -2.07 -5.53 -14.19
CA ARG A 318 -1.41 -4.94 -15.36
C ARG A 318 -2.34 -4.00 -16.15
N ALA A 319 -3.60 -4.32 -16.25
CA ALA A 319 -4.58 -3.48 -16.95
C ALA A 319 -5.04 -2.28 -16.12
N THR A 320 -5.16 -2.45 -14.79
CA THR A 320 -5.89 -1.49 -13.96
C THR A 320 -4.98 -0.64 -13.07
N PHE A 321 -3.90 -1.21 -12.52
CA PHE A 321 -3.08 -0.62 -11.47
C PHE A 321 -1.59 -0.42 -11.81
N PRO A 322 -1.16 -0.14 -13.05
CA PRO A 322 0.22 0.25 -13.27
C PRO A 322 0.55 1.56 -12.55
N LEU A 323 1.73 1.65 -11.96
CA LEU A 323 2.19 2.87 -11.26
C LEU A 323 2.24 4.09 -12.21
N GLU A 324 2.53 3.86 -13.49
CA GLU A 324 2.52 4.86 -14.55
C GLU A 324 1.13 5.48 -14.78
N LYS A 325 0.07 4.69 -14.58
CA LYS A 325 -1.32 5.15 -14.69
C LYS A 325 -1.67 6.09 -13.55
N GLU A 326 -1.28 5.76 -12.32
CA GLU A 326 -1.42 6.65 -11.16
C GLU A 326 -0.63 7.96 -11.38
N ALA A 327 0.64 7.86 -11.80
CA ALA A 327 1.48 9.02 -12.07
C ALA A 327 0.86 9.94 -13.14
N ALA A 328 0.31 9.38 -14.20
CA ALA A 328 -0.37 10.14 -15.26
C ALA A 328 -1.65 10.81 -14.77
N ALA A 329 -2.48 10.10 -14.00
CA ALA A 329 -3.73 10.64 -13.44
C ALA A 329 -3.47 11.80 -12.48
N ILE A 330 -2.47 11.69 -11.59
CA ILE A 330 -2.05 12.78 -10.69
C ILE A 330 -1.50 13.97 -11.51
N SER A 331 -0.74 13.71 -12.56
CA SER A 331 -0.23 14.76 -13.46
C SER A 331 -1.37 15.53 -14.11
N GLY A 332 -2.42 14.85 -14.54
CA GLY A 332 -3.63 15.48 -15.05
C GLY A 332 -4.34 16.39 -14.04
N VAL A 333 -4.32 16.04 -12.74
CA VAL A 333 -4.80 16.96 -11.67
C VAL A 333 -3.94 18.22 -11.60
N TYR A 334 -2.61 18.08 -11.69
CA TYR A 334 -1.73 19.25 -11.71
C TYR A 334 -2.01 20.18 -12.89
N GLU A 335 -2.22 19.62 -14.08
CA GLU A 335 -2.52 20.39 -15.29
C GLU A 335 -3.85 21.15 -15.18
N ARG A 336 -4.90 20.51 -14.67
CA ARG A 336 -6.19 21.20 -14.41
C ARG A 336 -6.04 22.34 -13.41
N VAL A 337 -5.32 22.11 -12.31
CA VAL A 337 -5.06 23.17 -11.33
C VAL A 337 -4.27 24.32 -11.95
N PHE A 338 -3.30 24.06 -12.83
CA PHE A 338 -2.58 25.11 -13.56
C PHE A 338 -3.46 25.86 -14.53
N ALA A 339 -4.44 25.20 -15.17
CA ALA A 339 -5.42 25.81 -16.06
C ALA A 339 -6.54 26.58 -15.34
N GLY A 340 -6.57 26.54 -14.00
CA GLY A 340 -7.61 27.18 -13.19
C GLY A 340 -8.95 26.44 -13.18
N LYS A 341 -8.93 25.15 -13.51
CA LYS A 341 -10.09 24.27 -13.60
C LYS A 341 -10.18 23.36 -12.37
#